data_219644561e7b969f19457b3828ef9d78
#
_entry.id   219644561e7b969f19457b3828ef9d78
#
_cell.length_a   1.000
_cell.length_b   1.000
_cell.length_c   1.000
_cell.angle_alpha   90.00
_cell.angle_beta   90.00
_cell.angle_gamma   90.00
#
_symmetry.space_group_name_H-M   'P 1'
#
loop_
_entity.id
_entity.type
_entity.pdbx_description
1 polymer ?
#
loop_
_entity_poly.entity_id
_entity_poly.type
_entity_poly.pdbx_seq_one_letter_code
_entity_poly.pdbx_strand_id
1 'polypeptide(L)'
;MKQIISALFLCMLLSGVPRLQAQNIQLHYDFGRSLYDKDLQGRPLFTSTVEKFHPDTWGSTYFFVDMDYTSEGVASAYWEIARELKFWKGPFSAHLEYNGGLSKGMSYKNAYLAGATYTFN
;
A
#
# COMPACT_ATOMS: atom_id res chain seq x y z
N MET A 1 -19.18 -24.05 3.43
CA MET A 1 -19.18 -23.71 4.85
C MET A 1 -17.82 -23.36 5.41
N LYS A 2 -16.76 -24.13 5.15
CA LYS A 2 -15.40 -23.81 5.64
C LYS A 2 -14.89 -22.46 5.16
N GLN A 3 -15.19 -22.04 3.94
CA GLN A 3 -14.76 -20.74 3.39
C GLN A 3 -15.47 -19.53 4.03
N ILE A 4 -16.74 -19.69 4.38
CA ILE A 4 -17.53 -18.64 5.06
C ILE A 4 -17.06 -18.46 6.50
N ILE A 5 -16.71 -19.56 7.19
CA ILE A 5 -16.16 -19.54 8.53
C ILE A 5 -14.77 -18.88 8.54
N SER A 6 -13.94 -19.17 7.54
CA SER A 6 -12.61 -18.53 7.39
C SER A 6 -12.73 -17.03 7.12
N ALA A 7 -13.68 -16.60 6.28
CA ALA A 7 -13.94 -15.18 6.02
C ALA A 7 -14.47 -14.45 7.25
N LEU A 8 -15.38 -15.07 8.02
CA LEU A 8 -15.88 -14.55 9.30
C LEU A 8 -14.77 -14.45 10.36
N PHE A 9 -13.90 -15.45 10.43
CA PHE A 9 -12.76 -15.45 11.35
C PHE A 9 -11.75 -14.36 10.99
N LEU A 10 -11.50 -14.14 9.71
CA LEU A 10 -10.66 -13.05 9.22
C LEU A 10 -11.26 -11.67 9.53
N CYS A 11 -12.58 -11.51 9.36
CA CYS A 11 -13.29 -10.30 9.76
C CYS A 11 -13.24 -10.05 11.27
N MET A 12 -13.34 -11.10 12.09
CA MET A 12 -13.21 -10.99 13.54
C MET A 12 -11.80 -10.61 13.99
N LEU A 13 -10.77 -11.12 13.32
CA LEU A 13 -9.38 -10.72 13.58
C LEU A 13 -9.13 -9.25 13.23
N LEU A 14 -9.80 -8.74 12.19
CA LEU A 14 -9.70 -7.34 11.79
C LEU A 14 -10.49 -6.39 12.71
N SER A 15 -11.60 -6.86 13.31
CA SER A 15 -12.44 -6.07 14.21
C SER A 15 -11.94 -6.06 15.67
N GLY A 16 -11.07 -6.99 16.05
CA GLY A 16 -10.56 -7.14 17.41
C GLY A 16 -9.29 -6.38 17.74
N VAL A 17 -8.73 -5.59 16.81
CA VAL A 17 -7.49 -4.84 17.04
C VAL A 17 -7.83 -3.42 17.50
N PRO A 18 -7.74 -3.12 18.81
CA PRO A 18 -7.99 -1.77 19.29
C PRO A 18 -6.84 -0.85 18.87
N ARG A 19 -7.17 0.24 18.21
CA ARG A 19 -6.29 1.37 17.88
C ARG A 19 -5.26 1.14 16.77
N LEU A 20 -5.71 0.75 15.58
CA LEU A 20 -4.95 1.02 14.36
C LEU A 20 -5.19 2.48 13.95
N GLN A 21 -4.57 3.41 14.65
CA GLN A 21 -4.61 4.81 14.24
C GLN A 21 -3.86 4.98 12.92
N ALA A 22 -4.55 5.58 11.94
CA ALA A 22 -4.02 5.91 10.63
C ALA A 22 -3.49 4.70 9.81
N GLN A 23 -4.08 3.52 9.97
CA GLN A 23 -3.92 2.40 9.05
C GLN A 23 -5.15 2.29 8.16
N ASN A 24 -4.91 2.07 6.88
CA ASN A 24 -5.94 1.84 5.89
C ASN A 24 -5.64 0.55 5.13
N ILE A 25 -6.65 -0.30 5.04
CA ILE A 25 -6.59 -1.53 4.24
C ILE A 25 -7.67 -1.42 3.19
N GLN A 26 -7.28 -1.49 1.93
CA GLN A 26 -8.19 -1.40 0.78
C GLN A 26 -8.12 -2.68 -0.03
N LEU A 27 -9.27 -3.10 -0.54
CA LEU A 27 -9.38 -4.18 -1.49
C LEU A 27 -10.09 -3.67 -2.73
N HIS A 28 -9.42 -3.76 -3.86
CA HIS A 28 -9.92 -3.31 -5.16
C HIS A 28 -10.20 -4.51 -6.04
N TYR A 29 -11.35 -4.49 -6.71
CA TYR A 29 -11.74 -5.49 -7.70
C TYR A 29 -11.82 -4.84 -9.07
N ASP A 30 -11.22 -5.46 -10.09
CA ASP A 30 -11.27 -4.99 -11.47
C ASP A 30 -12.56 -5.46 -12.18
N PHE A 31 -13.63 -4.68 -12.03
CA PHE A 31 -14.88 -4.91 -12.74
C PHE A 31 -14.74 -4.81 -14.27
N GLY A 32 -13.79 -4.00 -14.75
CA GLY A 32 -13.51 -3.85 -16.17
C GLY A 32 -13.14 -5.16 -16.83
N ARG A 33 -12.39 -6.00 -16.14
CA ARG A 33 -12.01 -7.33 -16.60
C ARG A 33 -13.23 -8.24 -16.81
N SER A 34 -14.26 -8.10 -15.98
CA SER A 34 -15.49 -8.89 -16.08
C SER A 34 -16.44 -8.38 -17.16
N LEU A 35 -16.40 -7.07 -17.45
CA LEU A 35 -17.33 -6.41 -18.38
C LEU A 35 -16.76 -6.29 -19.81
N TYR A 36 -15.43 -6.18 -19.96
CA TYR A 36 -14.74 -5.93 -21.22
C TYR A 36 -13.72 -7.03 -21.53
N ASP A 37 -14.10 -8.22 -21.41
CA ASP A 37 -13.40 -9.47 -21.23
C ASP A 37 -12.15 -9.74 -22.07
N LYS A 38 -12.11 -9.38 -23.35
CA LYS A 38 -11.07 -9.91 -24.25
C LYS A 38 -9.73 -9.18 -24.19
N ASP A 39 -9.76 -7.89 -23.95
CA ASP A 39 -8.58 -7.05 -24.01
C ASP A 39 -7.89 -6.86 -22.65
N LEU A 40 -8.54 -7.30 -21.57
CA LEU A 40 -8.11 -7.03 -20.20
C LEU A 40 -7.71 -8.29 -19.40
N GLN A 41 -7.59 -9.45 -20.04
CA GLN A 41 -7.31 -10.71 -19.36
C GLN A 41 -5.95 -10.76 -18.65
N GLY A 42 -4.98 -9.95 -19.07
CA GLY A 42 -3.68 -9.86 -18.41
C GLY A 42 -3.64 -9.01 -17.15
N ARG A 43 -4.74 -8.34 -16.80
CA ARG A 43 -4.83 -7.48 -15.61
C ARG A 43 -5.09 -8.29 -14.35
N PRO A 44 -4.59 -7.83 -13.19
CA PRO A 44 -4.94 -8.45 -11.91
C PRO A 44 -6.44 -8.40 -11.65
N LEU A 45 -6.96 -9.44 -11.01
CA LEU A 45 -8.37 -9.50 -10.62
C LEU A 45 -8.66 -8.67 -9.37
N PHE A 46 -7.77 -8.76 -8.40
CA PHE A 46 -7.79 -8.03 -7.14
C PHE A 46 -6.48 -7.32 -6.89
N THR A 47 -6.58 -6.19 -6.23
CA THR A 47 -5.43 -5.49 -5.65
C THR A 47 -5.74 -5.18 -4.20
N SER A 48 -4.83 -5.53 -3.29
CA SER A 48 -4.88 -5.08 -1.90
C SER A 48 -3.87 -3.98 -1.66
N THR A 49 -4.28 -2.95 -0.96
CA THR A 49 -3.41 -1.86 -0.52
C THR A 49 -3.45 -1.79 1.00
N VAL A 50 -2.29 -1.84 1.63
CA VAL A 50 -2.10 -1.55 3.04
C VAL A 50 -1.27 -0.29 3.15
N GLU A 51 -1.81 0.73 3.80
CA GLU A 51 -1.11 2.00 3.98
C GLU A 51 -1.17 2.48 5.43
N LYS A 52 -0.16 3.21 5.84
CA LYS A 52 -0.10 3.82 7.16
C LYS A 52 0.60 5.17 7.08
N PHE A 53 -0.02 6.15 7.72
CA PHE A 53 0.58 7.44 8.03
C PHE A 53 0.81 7.57 9.53
N HIS A 54 2.02 7.92 9.92
CA HIS A 54 2.40 8.09 11.33
C HIS A 54 3.17 9.39 11.53
N PRO A 55 2.56 10.41 12.15
CA PRO A 55 3.28 11.62 12.56
C PRO A 55 4.04 11.37 13.87
N ASP A 56 5.16 12.02 14.03
CA ASP A 56 5.98 12.02 15.24
C ASP A 56 6.63 13.40 15.48
N THR A 57 7.43 13.52 16.53
CA THR A 57 8.10 14.79 16.88
C THR A 57 9.10 15.29 15.83
N TRP A 58 9.58 14.41 14.96
CA TRP A 58 10.61 14.70 13.96
C TRP A 58 10.07 14.83 12.54
N GLY A 59 8.75 14.67 12.39
CA GLY A 59 8.06 14.73 11.10
C GLY A 59 7.00 13.65 10.94
N SER A 60 7.06 12.89 9.85
CA SER A 60 6.09 11.83 9.60
C SER A 60 6.68 10.70 8.78
N THR A 61 6.12 9.52 8.94
CA THR A 61 6.40 8.35 8.11
C THR A 61 5.11 7.94 7.40
N TYR A 62 5.21 7.71 6.10
CA TYR A 62 4.15 7.12 5.30
C TYR A 62 4.68 5.89 4.57
N PHE A 63 3.92 4.81 4.58
CA PHE A 63 4.23 3.67 3.73
C PHE A 63 2.97 3.06 3.16
N PHE A 64 3.11 2.40 2.04
CA PHE A 64 2.08 1.51 1.52
C PHE A 64 2.70 0.28 0.86
N VAL A 65 1.89 -0.76 0.80
CA VAL A 65 2.18 -2.00 0.06
C VAL A 65 0.97 -2.33 -0.79
N ASP A 66 1.18 -2.39 -2.10
CA ASP A 66 0.20 -2.87 -3.05
C ASP A 66 0.54 -4.29 -3.47
N MET A 67 -0.45 -5.17 -3.45
CA MET A 67 -0.32 -6.52 -3.96
C MET A 67 -1.41 -6.80 -4.99
N ASP A 68 -0.99 -7.28 -6.15
CA ASP A 68 -1.89 -7.70 -7.22
C ASP A 68 -2.06 -9.22 -7.19
N TYR A 69 -3.31 -9.64 -7.32
CA TYR A 69 -3.66 -11.06 -7.26
C TYR A 69 -4.24 -11.55 -8.59
N THR A 70 -3.85 -12.76 -8.95
CA THR A 70 -4.45 -13.52 -10.03
C THR A 70 -5.01 -14.83 -9.47
N SER A 71 -5.60 -15.67 -10.33
CA SER A 71 -6.06 -17.00 -9.93
C SER A 71 -4.93 -17.91 -9.39
N GLU A 72 -3.68 -17.58 -9.67
CA GLU A 72 -2.50 -18.33 -9.24
C GLU A 72 -1.89 -17.78 -7.93
N GLY A 73 -2.45 -16.70 -7.38
CA GLY A 73 -1.97 -16.06 -6.15
C GLY A 73 -1.46 -14.65 -6.38
N VAL A 74 -0.43 -14.25 -5.63
CA VAL A 74 0.18 -12.92 -5.75
C VAL A 74 1.01 -12.85 -7.03
N ALA A 75 0.61 -11.98 -7.94
CA ALA A 75 1.32 -11.75 -9.21
C ALA A 75 2.40 -10.70 -9.08
N SER A 76 2.17 -9.66 -8.28
CA SER A 76 3.14 -8.59 -8.02
C SER A 76 2.92 -7.97 -6.66
N ALA A 77 3.97 -7.39 -6.12
CA ALA A 77 3.94 -6.59 -4.92
C ALA A 77 4.82 -5.35 -5.14
N TYR A 78 4.32 -4.19 -4.76
CA TYR A 78 5.04 -2.92 -4.82
C TYR A 78 4.89 -2.20 -3.49
N TRP A 79 5.97 -1.61 -3.01
CA TRP A 79 5.96 -0.88 -1.74
C TRP A 79 6.78 0.40 -1.82
N GLU A 80 6.32 1.37 -1.07
CA GLU A 80 7.02 2.62 -0.83
C GLU A 80 7.05 2.91 0.67
N ILE A 81 8.14 3.48 1.13
CA ILE A 81 8.23 4.07 2.45
C ILE A 81 8.84 5.46 2.31
N ALA A 82 8.16 6.46 2.82
CA ALA A 82 8.56 7.85 2.76
C ALA A 82 8.71 8.43 4.17
N ARG A 83 9.75 9.21 4.36
CA ARG A 83 10.01 9.93 5.59
C ARG A 83 10.09 11.43 5.32
N GLU A 84 9.25 12.20 6.01
CA GLU A 84 9.39 13.65 6.11
C GLU A 84 10.10 14.00 7.40
N LEU A 85 11.18 14.73 7.32
CA LEU A 85 11.94 15.23 8.46
C LEU A 85 11.72 16.72 8.59
N LYS A 86 11.25 17.14 9.77
CA LYS A 86 10.97 18.53 10.10
C LYS A 86 11.15 18.78 11.59
N PHE A 87 12.38 18.98 12.00
CA PHE A 87 12.73 19.34 13.38
C PHE A 87 13.14 20.83 13.52
N TRP A 88 12.86 21.62 12.48
CA TRP A 88 13.09 23.07 12.41
C TRP A 88 11.78 23.81 12.18
N LYS A 89 11.79 25.13 12.31
CA LYS A 89 10.66 25.98 12.00
C LYS A 89 10.64 26.35 10.52
N GLY A 90 9.43 26.57 9.97
CA GLY A 90 9.22 27.02 8.61
C GLY A 90 8.45 26.02 7.75
N PRO A 91 8.23 26.35 6.47
CA PRO A 91 7.37 25.56 5.59
C PRO A 91 8.05 24.37 4.93
N PHE A 92 9.37 24.24 5.03
CA PHE A 92 10.12 23.17 4.38
C PHE A 92 10.31 21.96 5.29
N SER A 93 10.24 20.79 4.68
CA SER A 93 10.68 19.51 5.27
C SER A 93 11.61 18.77 4.31
N ALA A 94 12.46 17.90 4.84
CA ALA A 94 13.29 17.03 4.03
C ALA A 94 12.51 15.74 3.74
N HIS A 95 12.47 15.34 2.48
CA HIS A 95 11.78 14.15 2.01
C HIS A 95 12.78 13.06 1.63
N LEU A 96 12.65 11.90 2.23
CA LEU A 96 13.42 10.70 1.91
C LEU A 96 12.46 9.57 1.58
N GLU A 97 12.72 8.84 0.52
CA GLU A 97 11.83 7.77 0.07
C GLU A 97 12.62 6.57 -0.42
N TYR A 98 12.08 5.39 -0.17
CA TYR A 98 12.56 4.12 -0.69
C TYR A 98 11.40 3.39 -1.36
N ASN A 99 11.63 2.90 -2.58
CA ASN A 99 10.67 2.13 -3.35
C ASN A 99 11.25 0.78 -3.76
N GLY A 100 10.43 -0.24 -3.76
CA GLY A 100 10.82 -1.57 -4.19
C GLY A 100 9.62 -2.40 -4.62
N GLY A 101 9.86 -3.59 -5.14
CA GLY A 101 8.80 -4.48 -5.54
C GLY A 101 9.27 -5.75 -6.21
N LEU A 102 8.31 -6.64 -6.44
CA LEU A 102 8.47 -7.94 -7.09
C LEU A 102 7.36 -8.17 -8.10
N SER A 103 7.67 -8.76 -9.23
CA SER A 103 6.69 -9.18 -10.23
C SER A 103 7.15 -10.45 -10.92
N LYS A 104 6.35 -11.51 -10.85
CA LYS A 104 6.58 -12.79 -11.56
C LYS A 104 8.02 -13.33 -11.42
N GLY A 105 8.53 -13.37 -10.18
CA GLY A 105 9.88 -13.85 -9.88
C GLY A 105 11.02 -12.88 -10.21
N MET A 106 10.68 -11.66 -10.65
CA MET A 106 11.65 -10.60 -10.95
C MET A 106 11.54 -9.49 -9.90
N SER A 107 12.67 -9.06 -9.37
CA SER A 107 12.72 -7.92 -8.45
C SER A 107 12.82 -6.61 -9.23
N TYR A 108 11.99 -5.64 -8.88
CA TYR A 108 12.22 -4.26 -9.30
C TYR A 108 13.47 -3.73 -8.60
N LYS A 109 14.26 -2.95 -9.32
CA LYS A 109 15.42 -2.32 -8.72
C LYS A 109 14.96 -1.33 -7.64
N ASN A 110 15.68 -1.32 -6.53
CA ASN A 110 15.45 -0.35 -5.48
C ASN A 110 15.64 1.08 -6.00
N ALA A 111 14.72 1.96 -5.63
CA ALA A 111 14.82 3.38 -5.91
C ALA A 111 14.89 4.15 -4.60
N TYR A 112 15.78 5.12 -4.53
CA TYR A 112 15.93 6.02 -3.40
C TYR A 112 15.73 7.44 -3.89
N LEU A 113 14.87 8.20 -3.22
CA LEU A 113 14.58 9.57 -3.56
C LEU A 113 14.91 10.45 -2.36
N ALA A 114 15.46 11.62 -2.65
CA ALA A 114 15.69 12.66 -1.65
C ALA A 114 15.27 13.99 -2.24
N GLY A 115 14.59 14.81 -1.44
CA GLY A 115 14.06 16.07 -1.89
C GLY A 115 13.61 16.95 -0.73
N ALA A 116 12.87 17.99 -1.06
CA ALA A 116 12.27 18.89 -0.10
C ALA A 116 10.77 19.04 -0.39
N THR A 117 10.00 19.12 0.68
CA THR A 117 8.57 19.39 0.61
C THR A 117 8.30 20.80 1.15
N TYR A 118 7.47 21.55 0.44
CA TYR A 118 6.99 22.86 0.88
C TYR A 118 5.52 22.78 1.24
N THR A 119 5.18 23.14 2.46
CA THR A 119 3.79 23.16 2.94
C THR A 119 3.22 24.56 2.77
N PHE A 120 2.20 24.69 1.93
CA PHE A 120 1.43 25.92 1.78
C PHE A 120 0.43 26.08 2.95
N ASN A 121 0.35 27.27 3.47
CA ASN A 121 -0.64 27.63 4.48
C ASN A 121 -1.79 28.44 3.86
#